data_bbf8074f127729e0c8b96d0722e7fa54
#
_entry.id   bbf8074f127729e0c8b96d0722e7fa54
#
_cell.length_a   1.000
_cell.length_b   1.000
_cell.length_c   1.000
_cell.angle_alpha   90.00
_cell.angle_beta   90.00
_cell.angle_gamma   90.00
#
_symmetry.space_group_name_H-M   'P 1'
#
loop_
_entity.id
_entity.type
_entity.pdbx_description
1 polymer ?
#
loop_
_entity_poly.entity_id
_entity_poly.type
_entity_poly.pdbx_seq_one_letter_code
_entity_poly.pdbx_strand_id
1 'polypeptide(L)'
;MFSDQTRTRSHQPRDLARAHAARERRAHHPDLTRLQGWKSMKAEANLPEKGWDEERRWALRMGLTGADSIEDKSIPTFARGELPHYAGINTFLKAPYAEDVTEVGDYDATVLGIPFDGGTTYRPGTRFGPQGLRKISALYTPYNYELAVDLREQMTLCDAGDVFTIPANIEKSFDQITRAVSHVASSGSFPIMIGGDHSIGFPCVRGIAEVTSKNIGIVHFDRHADIQEKDLDERMHTTPWFHATNMPNVPAKNLVQIGIGGWQVPREAVKVARERETNIITMSDVERMGIDKTAEMALEMAWDGVDMVYMSFDIDSIDCGFVPGTGWPEPGGFLPREALALASKVAAEGLCGMELVEVSPPYDTSDITALMGTRVIVDVLGSMVAAGKLGAHKQHIDKQVTFPHGEFTGKRWSNAT
;
A
#
# COMPACT_ATOMS: atom_id res chain seq x y z
N MET A 1 -12.27 12.73 63.22
CA MET A 1 -13.53 13.49 63.18
C MET A 1 -13.56 14.30 61.92
N PHE A 2 -14.22 13.79 60.89
CA PHE A 2 -14.93 14.56 59.85
C PHE A 2 -15.79 13.57 59.08
N SER A 3 -17.06 13.89 59.09
CA SER A 3 -18.19 13.04 58.74
C SER A 3 -18.42 12.95 57.24
N ASP A 4 -18.80 11.76 56.90
CA ASP A 4 -19.44 11.28 55.66
C ASP A 4 -20.71 12.11 55.32
N GLN A 5 -20.83 12.59 54.07
CA GLN A 5 -22.08 13.00 53.47
C GLN A 5 -22.18 12.50 52.04
N THR A 6 -22.75 11.32 51.91
CA THR A 6 -23.33 10.81 50.67
C THR A 6 -24.56 11.67 50.26
N ARG A 7 -24.46 12.39 49.14
CA ARG A 7 -25.60 12.97 48.45
C ARG A 7 -26.03 12.09 47.28
N THR A 8 -27.09 11.33 47.52
CA THR A 8 -27.90 10.71 46.47
C THR A 8 -28.61 11.79 45.65
N ARG A 9 -28.30 11.92 44.36
CA ARG A 9 -29.10 12.71 43.41
C ARG A 9 -30.23 11.84 42.87
N SER A 10 -31.47 12.20 43.26
CA SER A 10 -32.69 11.70 42.67
C SER A 10 -32.82 12.15 41.21
N HIS A 11 -32.97 11.22 40.29
CA HIS A 11 -33.33 11.52 38.90
C HIS A 11 -34.78 11.96 38.83
N GLN A 12 -35.01 13.16 38.36
CA GLN A 12 -36.36 13.70 38.12
C GLN A 12 -36.92 13.23 36.77
N PRO A 13 -38.25 13.09 36.64
CA PRO A 13 -38.96 12.51 35.49
C PRO A 13 -39.01 13.38 34.22
N ARG A 14 -38.21 14.43 34.12
CA ARG A 14 -38.22 15.37 32.96
C ARG A 14 -37.52 14.85 31.70
N ASP A 15 -36.69 13.81 31.80
CA ASP A 15 -35.94 13.31 30.64
C ASP A 15 -36.71 12.30 29.79
N LEU A 16 -37.74 11.64 30.34
CA LEU A 16 -38.62 10.74 29.59
C LEU A 16 -39.57 11.46 28.64
N ALA A 17 -40.01 12.69 29.03
CA ALA A 17 -40.90 13.50 28.19
C ALA A 17 -40.18 14.07 26.95
N ARG A 18 -38.85 14.33 27.03
CA ARG A 18 -38.04 14.78 25.87
C ARG A 18 -37.76 13.66 24.88
N ALA A 19 -37.62 12.44 25.32
CA ALA A 19 -37.43 11.27 24.46
C ALA A 19 -38.71 10.91 23.68
N HIS A 20 -39.88 11.10 24.27
CA HIS A 20 -41.19 10.89 23.61
C HIS A 20 -41.48 11.97 22.56
N ALA A 21 -41.20 13.24 22.85
CA ALA A 21 -41.36 14.35 21.89
C ALA A 21 -40.37 14.28 20.70
N ALA A 22 -39.21 13.65 20.87
CA ALA A 22 -38.26 13.40 19.77
C ALA A 22 -38.70 12.22 18.88
N ARG A 23 -39.45 11.26 19.40
CA ARG A 23 -40.06 10.17 18.62
C ARG A 23 -41.26 10.64 17.78
N GLU A 24 -42.08 11.53 18.29
CA GLU A 24 -43.24 12.07 17.56
C GLU A 24 -42.82 13.05 16.43
N ARG A 25 -41.68 13.71 16.53
CA ARG A 25 -41.16 14.56 15.44
C ARG A 25 -40.54 13.78 14.26
N ARG A 26 -40.35 12.47 14.40
CA ARG A 26 -39.95 11.60 13.27
C ARG A 26 -41.13 11.10 12.44
N ALA A 27 -42.36 11.35 12.85
CA ALA A 27 -43.56 10.90 12.15
C ALA A 27 -44.08 11.89 11.08
N HIS A 28 -43.43 13.04 10.86
CA HIS A 28 -43.73 13.93 9.74
C HIS A 28 -42.60 13.82 8.68
N HIS A 29 -42.44 12.62 8.12
CA HIS A 29 -41.81 12.50 6.83
C HIS A 29 -42.76 13.01 5.75
N PRO A 30 -42.32 13.90 4.85
CA PRO A 30 -43.13 14.26 3.70
C PRO A 30 -43.40 12.99 2.89
N ASP A 31 -44.61 12.90 2.44
CA ASP A 31 -45.23 11.82 1.67
C ASP A 31 -44.25 11.13 0.69
N LEU A 32 -43.83 9.92 1.04
CA LEU A 32 -42.95 9.08 0.23
C LEU A 32 -43.61 8.59 -1.08
N THR A 33 -44.93 8.90 -1.26
CA THR A 33 -45.64 8.54 -2.50
C THR A 33 -45.15 9.36 -3.70
N ARG A 34 -44.49 10.51 -3.50
CA ARG A 34 -43.80 11.24 -4.59
C ARG A 34 -42.49 10.58 -5.02
N LEU A 35 -41.93 9.67 -4.25
CA LEU A 35 -40.73 8.91 -4.61
C LEU A 35 -41.03 7.64 -5.45
N GLN A 36 -42.30 7.28 -5.61
CA GLN A 36 -42.66 6.15 -6.51
C GLN A 36 -42.43 6.47 -7.98
N GLY A 37 -42.37 7.76 -8.38
CA GLY A 37 -41.97 8.18 -9.71
C GLY A 37 -40.48 7.96 -10.03
N TRP A 38 -39.63 7.87 -9.00
CA TRP A 38 -38.18 7.67 -9.17
C TRP A 38 -37.80 6.20 -9.35
N LYS A 39 -38.65 5.25 -8.95
CA LYS A 39 -38.41 3.81 -9.16
C LYS A 39 -38.57 3.36 -10.62
N SER A 40 -39.19 4.17 -11.46
CA SER A 40 -39.37 3.82 -12.89
C SER A 40 -38.30 4.42 -13.80
N MET A 41 -37.40 5.24 -13.31
CA MET A 41 -36.23 5.72 -14.07
C MET A 41 -35.00 4.81 -13.89
N LYS A 42 -35.19 3.51 -13.76
CA LYS A 42 -34.22 2.57 -14.30
C LYS A 42 -34.43 2.55 -15.82
N ALA A 43 -34.16 3.68 -16.48
CA ALA A 43 -33.83 3.62 -17.87
C ALA A 43 -32.59 2.74 -17.94
N GLU A 44 -32.72 1.53 -18.45
CA GLU A 44 -31.63 0.80 -19.06
C GLU A 44 -31.07 1.77 -20.10
N ALA A 45 -30.13 2.63 -19.69
CA ALA A 45 -29.38 3.39 -20.62
C ALA A 45 -28.80 2.36 -21.58
N ASN A 46 -29.09 2.47 -22.88
CA ASN A 46 -28.42 1.71 -23.92
C ASN A 46 -26.93 2.11 -23.85
N LEU A 47 -26.22 1.47 -22.93
CA LEU A 47 -24.79 1.63 -22.77
C LEU A 47 -24.13 1.05 -24.04
N PRO A 48 -23.23 1.76 -24.70
CA PRO A 48 -22.51 1.22 -25.84
C PRO A 48 -21.84 -0.11 -25.46
N GLU A 49 -22.06 -1.17 -26.22
CA GLU A 49 -21.55 -2.53 -25.91
C GLU A 49 -20.03 -2.67 -26.09
N LYS A 50 -19.33 -1.69 -26.64
CA LYS A 50 -17.88 -1.75 -26.89
C LYS A 50 -17.17 -0.47 -26.43
N GLY A 51 -16.07 -0.63 -25.70
CA GLY A 51 -15.09 0.42 -25.43
C GLY A 51 -15.20 1.15 -24.11
N TRP A 52 -16.01 0.68 -23.18
CA TRP A 52 -16.11 1.27 -21.84
C TRP A 52 -15.43 0.35 -20.84
N ASP A 53 -14.53 0.93 -20.03
CA ASP A 53 -13.97 0.21 -18.93
C ASP A 53 -15.07 -0.20 -17.93
N GLU A 54 -14.82 -1.27 -17.22
CA GLU A 54 -15.79 -1.88 -16.33
C GLU A 54 -16.16 -0.98 -15.16
N GLU A 55 -15.23 -0.13 -14.73
CA GLU A 55 -15.44 0.85 -13.67
C GLU A 55 -16.38 1.96 -14.10
N ARG A 56 -16.24 2.45 -15.33
CA ARG A 56 -17.14 3.45 -15.88
C ARG A 56 -18.56 2.93 -15.99
N ARG A 57 -18.72 1.66 -16.40
CA ARG A 57 -20.03 0.97 -16.41
C ARG A 57 -20.57 0.80 -14.99
N TRP A 58 -19.70 0.45 -14.04
CA TRP A 58 -20.07 0.34 -12.64
C TRP A 58 -20.45 1.71 -12.06
N ALA A 59 -19.67 2.77 -12.32
CA ALA A 59 -19.96 4.13 -11.89
C ALA A 59 -21.30 4.63 -12.42
N LEU A 60 -21.66 4.29 -13.67
CA LEU A 60 -22.96 4.62 -14.22
C LEU A 60 -24.10 3.84 -13.56
N ARG A 61 -23.89 2.56 -13.26
CA ARG A 61 -24.89 1.76 -12.53
C ARG A 61 -25.15 2.29 -11.12
N MET A 62 -24.10 2.78 -10.46
CA MET A 62 -24.15 3.26 -9.08
C MET A 62 -24.36 4.77 -8.98
N GLY A 63 -24.04 5.52 -10.01
CA GLY A 63 -23.92 6.98 -9.98
C GLY A 63 -24.96 7.74 -10.76
N LEU A 64 -25.91 7.09 -11.40
CA LEU A 64 -26.83 7.72 -12.35
C LEU A 64 -26.12 8.26 -13.62
N THR A 65 -26.87 8.47 -14.67
CA THR A 65 -26.39 9.14 -15.88
C THR A 65 -26.26 10.65 -15.64
N GLY A 66 -25.47 11.32 -16.45
CA GLY A 66 -25.30 12.77 -16.39
C GLY A 66 -26.61 13.55 -16.49
N ALA A 67 -26.65 14.75 -15.91
CA ALA A 67 -27.80 15.65 -15.94
C ALA A 67 -28.28 15.93 -17.37
N ASP A 68 -29.51 16.42 -17.54
CA ASP A 68 -30.11 16.64 -18.88
C ASP A 68 -29.30 17.56 -19.77
N SER A 69 -28.60 18.52 -19.17
CA SER A 69 -27.70 19.46 -19.87
C SER A 69 -26.38 18.85 -20.36
N ILE A 70 -26.05 17.61 -19.92
CA ILE A 70 -24.84 16.91 -20.33
C ILE A 70 -25.17 15.99 -21.50
N GLU A 71 -24.59 16.29 -22.67
CA GLU A 71 -24.81 15.49 -23.89
C GLU A 71 -24.20 14.10 -23.77
N ASP A 72 -22.97 14.03 -23.29
CA ASP A 72 -22.29 12.75 -23.05
C ASP A 72 -22.86 12.06 -21.80
N LYS A 73 -23.82 11.19 -21.99
CA LYS A 73 -24.47 10.40 -20.92
C LYS A 73 -23.52 9.35 -20.29
N SER A 74 -22.31 9.22 -20.80
CA SER A 74 -21.25 8.42 -20.16
C SER A 74 -20.67 9.11 -18.94
N ILE A 75 -20.86 10.40 -18.78
CA ILE A 75 -20.43 11.15 -17.60
C ILE A 75 -21.45 10.92 -16.49
N PRO A 76 -21.07 10.26 -15.36
CA PRO A 76 -22.00 10.01 -14.28
C PRO A 76 -22.27 11.27 -13.44
N THR A 77 -23.42 11.32 -12.76
CA THR A 77 -23.75 12.40 -11.83
C THR A 77 -22.83 12.39 -10.59
N PHE A 78 -22.40 11.19 -10.16
CA PHE A 78 -21.51 11.02 -9.01
C PHE A 78 -20.13 10.53 -9.47
N ALA A 79 -19.07 11.19 -9.00
CA ALA A 79 -17.70 10.75 -9.21
C ALA A 79 -17.39 9.60 -8.25
N ARG A 80 -17.37 8.36 -8.74
CA ARG A 80 -17.10 7.15 -7.95
C ARG A 80 -15.96 6.31 -8.51
N GLY A 81 -15.50 6.59 -9.71
CA GLY A 81 -14.40 5.92 -10.36
C GLY A 81 -13.14 6.76 -10.41
N GLU A 82 -12.25 6.40 -11.35
CA GLU A 82 -10.97 7.07 -11.55
C GLU A 82 -11.13 8.56 -11.87
N LEU A 83 -12.04 8.88 -12.75
CA LEU A 83 -12.23 10.26 -13.23
C LEU A 83 -13.40 10.96 -12.53
N PRO A 84 -13.26 12.25 -12.26
CA PRO A 84 -12.03 13.03 -12.36
C PRO A 84 -11.08 12.74 -11.19
N HIS A 85 -9.78 12.78 -11.42
CA HIS A 85 -8.74 12.40 -10.44
C HIS A 85 -8.84 13.16 -9.10
N TYR A 86 -9.33 14.40 -9.10
CA TYR A 86 -9.45 15.25 -7.91
C TYR A 86 -10.72 14.98 -7.07
N ALA A 87 -11.61 14.11 -7.52
CA ALA A 87 -12.90 13.85 -6.87
C ALA A 87 -13.10 12.38 -6.51
N GLY A 88 -14.17 12.08 -5.78
CA GLY A 88 -14.52 10.73 -5.36
C GLY A 88 -13.83 10.31 -4.06
N ILE A 89 -13.92 9.02 -3.74
CA ILE A 89 -13.31 8.43 -2.55
C ILE A 89 -11.86 8.06 -2.86
N ASN A 90 -10.93 8.45 -1.99
CA ASN A 90 -9.53 8.15 -2.15
C ASN A 90 -9.18 6.79 -1.55
N THR A 91 -9.43 5.73 -2.30
CA THR A 91 -8.74 4.44 -2.15
C THR A 91 -7.45 4.47 -2.97
N PHE A 92 -6.54 3.52 -2.72
CA PHE A 92 -5.29 3.44 -3.49
C PHE A 92 -5.62 3.14 -4.97
N LEU A 93 -5.09 3.97 -5.90
CA LEU A 93 -5.39 3.91 -7.35
C LEU A 93 -6.89 3.97 -7.68
N LYS A 94 -7.73 4.52 -6.80
CA LYS A 94 -9.18 4.45 -6.95
C LYS A 94 -9.74 3.02 -7.08
N ALA A 95 -9.01 2.03 -6.57
CA ALA A 95 -9.45 0.65 -6.53
C ALA A 95 -10.74 0.49 -5.69
N PRO A 96 -11.55 -0.53 -5.94
CA PRO A 96 -12.71 -0.82 -5.11
C PRO A 96 -12.34 -0.91 -3.64
N TYR A 97 -13.16 -0.32 -2.78
CA TYR A 97 -13.06 -0.51 -1.33
C TYR A 97 -13.70 -1.86 -0.97
N ALA A 98 -12.97 -2.70 -0.25
CA ALA A 98 -13.50 -3.96 0.25
C ALA A 98 -14.39 -3.68 1.47
N GLU A 99 -15.71 -3.55 1.27
CA GLU A 99 -16.67 -3.33 2.36
C GLU A 99 -16.75 -4.55 3.29
N ASP A 100 -16.60 -5.75 2.74
CA ASP A 100 -16.46 -6.99 3.48
C ASP A 100 -15.02 -7.52 3.31
N VAL A 101 -14.24 -7.41 4.38
CA VAL A 101 -12.84 -7.87 4.37
C VAL A 101 -12.70 -9.39 4.23
N THR A 102 -13.76 -10.16 4.39
CA THR A 102 -13.74 -11.61 4.15
C THR A 102 -13.69 -11.97 2.65
N GLU A 103 -14.00 -11.02 1.78
CA GLU A 103 -14.00 -11.17 0.33
C GLU A 103 -12.66 -10.75 -0.34
N VAL A 104 -11.63 -10.37 0.46
CA VAL A 104 -10.33 -9.94 -0.11
C VAL A 104 -9.65 -11.05 -0.93
N GLY A 105 -9.99 -12.31 -0.71
CA GLY A 105 -9.52 -13.44 -1.50
C GLY A 105 -10.04 -13.48 -2.96
N ASP A 106 -11.03 -12.67 -3.29
CA ASP A 106 -11.53 -12.53 -4.66
C ASP A 106 -10.65 -11.59 -5.51
N TYR A 107 -9.64 -10.99 -4.89
CA TYR A 107 -8.72 -10.07 -5.55
C TYR A 107 -7.29 -10.64 -5.61
N ASP A 108 -6.59 -10.37 -6.70
CA ASP A 108 -5.18 -10.75 -6.87
C ASP A 108 -4.28 -10.03 -5.86
N ALA A 109 -4.62 -8.79 -5.51
CA ALA A 109 -3.88 -7.99 -4.52
C ALA A 109 -4.81 -7.14 -3.65
N THR A 110 -4.39 -6.93 -2.41
CA THR A 110 -5.13 -6.14 -1.40
C THR A 110 -4.21 -5.12 -0.75
N VAL A 111 -4.63 -3.85 -0.78
CA VAL A 111 -3.94 -2.77 -0.07
C VAL A 111 -4.45 -2.67 1.36
N LEU A 112 -3.51 -2.63 2.31
CA LEU A 112 -3.73 -2.42 3.74
C LEU A 112 -2.98 -1.18 4.20
N GLY A 113 -3.65 -0.17 4.72
CA GLY A 113 -3.00 0.93 5.41
C GLY A 113 -2.64 0.56 6.85
N ILE A 114 -1.44 0.97 7.28
CA ILE A 114 -0.96 0.75 8.64
C ILE A 114 -0.56 2.09 9.25
N PRO A 115 -1.52 2.85 9.81
CA PRO A 115 -1.30 4.21 10.33
C PRO A 115 -0.64 4.18 11.72
N PHE A 116 0.63 3.78 11.78
CA PHE A 116 1.39 3.62 13.01
C PHE A 116 2.75 4.32 12.92
N ASP A 117 3.14 5.09 13.93
CA ASP A 117 4.46 5.71 14.06
C ASP A 117 4.94 5.76 15.53
N GLY A 118 4.50 4.75 16.30
CA GLY A 118 4.91 4.61 17.69
C GLY A 118 6.34 4.09 17.89
N GLY A 119 6.97 3.58 16.83
CA GLY A 119 8.34 3.09 16.83
C GLY A 119 9.38 4.12 16.37
N THR A 120 8.96 5.32 15.95
CA THR A 120 9.89 6.33 15.42
C THR A 120 10.72 6.99 16.50
N THR A 121 12.00 7.29 16.20
CA THR A 121 12.95 7.85 17.15
C THR A 121 13.21 9.35 16.96
N TYR A 122 12.78 9.94 15.83
CA TYR A 122 13.06 11.37 15.57
C TYR A 122 11.83 12.14 15.09
N ARG A 123 11.40 12.02 13.83
CA ARG A 123 10.29 12.78 13.26
C ARG A 123 9.03 11.92 13.14
N PRO A 124 8.02 12.10 14.02
CA PRO A 124 6.75 11.39 13.86
C PRO A 124 5.94 11.97 12.70
N GLY A 125 4.99 11.20 12.19
CA GLY A 125 4.08 11.64 11.11
C GLY A 125 3.83 10.58 10.05
N THR A 126 4.57 9.47 10.08
CA THR A 126 4.39 8.37 9.13
C THR A 126 3.05 7.66 9.30
N ARG A 127 2.36 7.82 10.45
CA ARG A 127 0.95 7.39 10.60
C ARG A 127 0.00 8.00 9.58
N PHE A 128 0.36 9.10 8.95
CA PHE A 128 -0.40 9.74 7.87
C PHE A 128 0.03 9.25 6.48
N GLY A 129 1.05 8.41 6.40
CA GLY A 129 1.54 7.82 5.14
C GLY A 129 0.45 7.16 4.31
N PRO A 130 -0.40 6.27 4.89
CA PRO A 130 -1.47 5.63 4.14
C PRO A 130 -2.44 6.62 3.47
N GLN A 131 -2.80 7.71 4.16
CA GLN A 131 -3.66 8.76 3.60
C GLN A 131 -2.95 9.54 2.49
N GLY A 132 -1.67 9.87 2.69
CA GLY A 132 -0.86 10.58 1.68
C GLY A 132 -0.72 9.78 0.40
N LEU A 133 -0.39 8.50 0.50
CA LEU A 133 -0.25 7.60 -0.63
C LEU A 133 -1.57 7.41 -1.38
N ARG A 134 -2.69 7.18 -0.68
CA ARG A 134 -4.01 7.08 -1.31
C ARG A 134 -4.43 8.35 -2.03
N LYS A 135 -4.20 9.51 -1.40
CA LYS A 135 -4.51 10.81 -2.00
C LYS A 135 -3.79 11.01 -3.32
N ILE A 136 -2.48 10.78 -3.34
CA ILE A 136 -1.66 11.06 -4.52
C ILE A 136 -1.77 9.98 -5.59
N SER A 137 -2.10 8.75 -5.20
CA SER A 137 -2.26 7.63 -6.14
C SER A 137 -3.34 7.88 -7.20
N ALA A 138 -4.28 8.76 -6.90
CA ALA A 138 -5.30 9.19 -7.86
C ALA A 138 -4.75 9.90 -9.11
N LEU A 139 -3.48 10.34 -9.11
CA LEU A 139 -2.84 10.90 -10.30
C LEU A 139 -2.41 9.85 -11.33
N TYR A 140 -2.23 8.61 -10.90
CA TYR A 140 -1.79 7.55 -11.79
C TYR A 140 -2.97 6.95 -12.56
N THR A 141 -2.74 6.67 -13.84
CA THR A 141 -3.59 5.77 -14.61
C THR A 141 -3.14 4.32 -14.38
N PRO A 142 -4.00 3.32 -14.58
CA PRO A 142 -3.61 1.92 -14.42
C PRO A 142 -2.62 1.42 -15.48
N TYR A 143 -2.45 2.14 -16.59
CA TYR A 143 -1.61 1.75 -17.72
C TYR A 143 -0.18 2.25 -17.58
N ASN A 144 0.79 1.31 -17.63
CA ASN A 144 2.21 1.61 -17.73
C ASN A 144 2.66 1.53 -19.19
N TYR A 145 3.14 2.66 -19.72
CA TYR A 145 3.55 2.78 -21.12
C TYR A 145 4.77 1.91 -21.47
N GLU A 146 5.76 1.82 -20.57
CA GLU A 146 7.01 1.12 -20.82
C GLU A 146 6.86 -0.40 -20.71
N LEU A 147 6.05 -0.86 -19.75
CA LEU A 147 5.75 -2.27 -19.54
C LEU A 147 4.63 -2.78 -20.47
N ALA A 148 3.87 -1.87 -21.08
CA ALA A 148 2.63 -2.20 -21.82
C ALA A 148 1.64 -3.04 -20.97
N VAL A 149 1.55 -2.71 -19.68
CA VAL A 149 0.67 -3.36 -18.71
C VAL A 149 -0.45 -2.41 -18.31
N ASP A 150 -1.68 -2.87 -18.34
CA ASP A 150 -2.81 -2.21 -17.69
C ASP A 150 -3.21 -3.04 -16.46
N LEU A 151 -2.93 -2.48 -15.27
CA LEU A 151 -3.20 -3.16 -14.00
C LEU A 151 -4.69 -3.49 -13.81
N ARG A 152 -5.59 -2.66 -14.36
CA ARG A 152 -7.03 -2.86 -14.24
C ARG A 152 -7.55 -3.96 -15.15
N GLU A 153 -6.93 -4.11 -16.32
CA GLU A 153 -7.27 -5.16 -17.27
C GLU A 153 -6.65 -6.52 -16.92
N GLN A 154 -5.46 -6.50 -16.31
CA GLN A 154 -4.63 -7.71 -16.14
C GLN A 154 -4.56 -8.24 -14.71
N MET A 155 -5.10 -7.51 -13.73
CA MET A 155 -5.24 -7.98 -12.35
C MET A 155 -6.46 -7.37 -11.66
N THR A 156 -6.82 -7.92 -10.52
CA THR A 156 -7.83 -7.35 -9.62
C THR A 156 -7.16 -6.80 -8.37
N LEU A 157 -7.51 -5.57 -8.01
CA LEU A 157 -6.97 -4.87 -6.84
C LEU A 157 -8.13 -4.36 -5.98
N CYS A 158 -8.04 -4.51 -4.66
CA CYS A 158 -8.92 -3.82 -3.73
C CYS A 158 -8.12 -3.08 -2.65
N ASP A 159 -8.79 -2.11 -2.02
CA ASP A 159 -8.29 -1.41 -0.84
C ASP A 159 -9.15 -1.83 0.36
N ALA A 160 -8.56 -2.50 1.34
CA ALA A 160 -9.25 -2.97 2.54
C ALA A 160 -9.28 -1.93 3.68
N GLY A 161 -8.84 -0.70 3.41
CA GLY A 161 -8.78 0.35 4.42
C GLY A 161 -7.55 0.21 5.33
N ASP A 162 -7.70 0.64 6.58
CA ASP A 162 -6.59 0.72 7.53
C ASP A 162 -6.75 -0.30 8.66
N VAL A 163 -5.62 -0.86 9.08
CA VAL A 163 -5.53 -1.65 10.32
C VAL A 163 -5.81 -0.75 11.52
N PHE A 164 -6.66 -1.21 12.43
CA PHE A 164 -6.92 -0.49 13.67
C PHE A 164 -5.74 -0.63 14.64
N THR A 165 -4.85 0.35 14.64
CA THR A 165 -3.70 0.41 15.55
C THR A 165 -4.07 1.05 16.89
N ILE A 166 -3.32 0.70 17.94
CA ILE A 166 -3.49 1.23 19.30
C ILE A 166 -2.33 2.17 19.60
N PRO A 167 -2.49 3.51 19.49
CA PRO A 167 -1.35 4.45 19.53
C PRO A 167 -0.49 4.38 20.78
N ALA A 168 -1.08 3.98 21.92
CA ALA A 168 -0.38 3.89 23.20
C ALA A 168 0.15 2.49 23.52
N ASN A 169 0.07 1.53 22.59
CA ASN A 169 0.50 0.17 22.83
C ASN A 169 1.00 -0.50 21.56
N ILE A 170 2.31 -0.62 21.46
CA ILE A 170 2.98 -1.16 20.28
C ILE A 170 2.69 -2.65 20.09
N GLU A 171 2.72 -3.46 21.16
CA GLU A 171 2.50 -4.90 21.07
C GLU A 171 1.09 -5.22 20.56
N LYS A 172 0.07 -4.53 21.09
CA LYS A 172 -1.30 -4.69 20.61
C LYS A 172 -1.47 -4.23 19.17
N SER A 173 -0.78 -3.16 18.77
CA SER A 173 -0.77 -2.71 17.38
C SER A 173 -0.12 -3.76 16.48
N PHE A 174 0.99 -4.33 16.89
CA PHE A 174 1.68 -5.39 16.16
C PHE A 174 0.82 -6.64 16.01
N ASP A 175 0.09 -7.03 17.05
CA ASP A 175 -0.84 -8.17 16.97
C ASP A 175 -2.00 -7.89 15.99
N GLN A 176 -2.52 -6.67 15.97
CA GLN A 176 -3.55 -6.26 14.98
C GLN A 176 -3.00 -6.28 13.56
N ILE A 177 -1.79 -5.77 13.34
CA ILE A 177 -1.12 -5.76 12.04
C ILE A 177 -0.89 -7.20 11.56
N THR A 178 -0.29 -8.04 12.42
CA THR A 178 -0.07 -9.45 12.11
C THR A 178 -1.36 -10.16 11.71
N ARG A 179 -2.44 -9.96 12.49
CA ARG A 179 -3.74 -10.58 12.19
C ARG A 179 -4.31 -10.13 10.85
N ALA A 180 -4.23 -8.83 10.52
CA ALA A 180 -4.73 -8.30 9.27
C ALA A 180 -3.94 -8.85 8.06
N VAL A 181 -2.60 -8.85 8.16
CA VAL A 181 -1.73 -9.39 7.11
C VAL A 181 -1.92 -10.89 6.94
N SER A 182 -2.01 -11.65 8.05
CA SER A 182 -2.33 -13.09 8.02
C SER A 182 -3.64 -13.37 7.32
N HIS A 183 -4.67 -12.54 7.56
CA HIS A 183 -5.97 -12.70 6.91
C HIS A 183 -5.86 -12.55 5.39
N VAL A 184 -5.21 -11.49 4.90
CA VAL A 184 -5.01 -11.27 3.47
C VAL A 184 -4.13 -12.36 2.85
N ALA A 185 -3.00 -12.68 3.46
CA ALA A 185 -2.09 -13.70 2.93
C ALA A 185 -2.72 -15.09 2.89
N SER A 186 -3.51 -15.48 3.90
CA SER A 186 -4.20 -16.77 3.94
C SER A 186 -5.36 -16.86 2.95
N SER A 187 -5.92 -15.74 2.52
CA SER A 187 -6.96 -15.70 1.50
C SER A 187 -6.42 -15.92 0.08
N GLY A 188 -5.10 -15.85 -0.12
CA GLY A 188 -4.43 -15.97 -1.41
C GLY A 188 -4.26 -14.65 -2.15
N SER A 189 -4.72 -13.53 -1.60
CA SER A 189 -4.47 -12.19 -2.14
C SER A 189 -3.07 -11.70 -1.78
N PHE A 190 -2.39 -11.04 -2.71
CA PHE A 190 -1.07 -10.44 -2.49
C PHE A 190 -1.18 -9.22 -1.56
N PRO A 191 -0.60 -9.25 -0.34
CA PRO A 191 -0.72 -8.17 0.60
C PRO A 191 0.24 -7.01 0.25
N ILE A 192 -0.30 -5.80 0.16
CA ILE A 192 0.43 -4.56 -0.04
C ILE A 192 0.20 -3.69 1.19
N MET A 193 1.20 -3.60 2.06
CA MET A 193 1.13 -2.76 3.25
C MET A 193 1.66 -1.36 2.92
N ILE A 194 0.83 -0.35 3.13
CA ILE A 194 1.25 1.04 3.03
C ILE A 194 1.34 1.61 4.43
N GLY A 195 2.54 1.92 4.83
CA GLY A 195 2.83 2.04 6.25
C GLY A 195 3.03 3.39 6.79
N GLY A 196 3.18 3.27 8.01
CA GLY A 196 3.73 4.00 9.07
C GLY A 196 5.26 3.93 9.11
N ASP A 197 5.80 3.89 10.31
CA ASP A 197 7.24 3.74 10.52
C ASP A 197 7.71 2.29 10.28
N HIS A 198 9.03 2.09 10.13
CA HIS A 198 9.58 0.78 9.76
C HIS A 198 9.43 -0.31 10.84
N SER A 199 9.02 0.03 12.06
CA SER A 199 8.75 -0.98 13.10
C SER A 199 7.67 -1.99 12.68
N ILE A 200 6.78 -1.59 11.74
CA ILE A 200 5.73 -2.47 11.22
C ILE A 200 6.27 -3.61 10.35
N GLY A 201 7.51 -3.54 9.86
CA GLY A 201 8.13 -4.61 9.06
C GLY A 201 8.10 -5.95 9.77
N PHE A 202 8.36 -5.97 11.08
CA PHE A 202 8.27 -7.22 11.84
C PHE A 202 6.86 -7.82 11.86
N PRO A 203 5.79 -7.13 12.31
CA PRO A 203 4.45 -7.72 12.31
C PRO A 203 3.89 -8.01 10.90
N CYS A 204 4.34 -7.30 9.86
CA CYS A 204 3.97 -7.59 8.47
C CYS A 204 4.55 -8.93 8.01
N VAL A 205 5.85 -9.14 8.18
CA VAL A 205 6.49 -10.42 7.85
C VAL A 205 5.94 -11.54 8.74
N ARG A 206 5.72 -11.28 10.05
CA ARG A 206 5.10 -12.24 10.97
C ARG A 206 3.75 -12.71 10.46
N GLY A 207 2.93 -11.79 9.94
CA GLY A 207 1.60 -12.12 9.42
C GLY A 207 1.64 -13.10 8.24
N ILE A 208 2.63 -13.00 7.37
CA ILE A 208 2.84 -13.96 6.28
C ILE A 208 3.44 -15.25 6.82
N ALA A 209 4.44 -15.15 7.70
CA ALA A 209 5.17 -16.30 8.24
C ALA A 209 4.29 -17.25 9.06
N GLU A 210 3.28 -16.74 9.79
CA GLU A 210 2.36 -17.53 10.60
C GLU A 210 1.37 -18.37 9.77
N VAL A 211 1.11 -18.01 8.52
CA VAL A 211 0.15 -18.73 7.66
C VAL A 211 0.80 -19.64 6.64
N THR A 212 2.12 -19.82 6.72
CA THR A 212 2.87 -20.72 5.83
C THR A 212 3.97 -21.47 6.59
N SER A 213 4.28 -22.69 6.13
CA SER A 213 5.47 -23.42 6.55
C SER A 213 6.69 -23.19 5.67
N LYS A 214 6.55 -22.35 4.62
CA LYS A 214 7.59 -22.03 3.66
C LYS A 214 8.60 -21.06 4.26
N ASN A 215 9.85 -21.16 3.83
CA ASN A 215 10.89 -20.20 4.20
C ASN A 215 10.77 -18.92 3.37
N ILE A 216 10.95 -17.78 4.04
CA ILE A 216 10.78 -16.44 3.47
C ILE A 216 12.14 -15.73 3.49
N GLY A 217 12.66 -15.36 2.31
CA GLY A 217 13.73 -14.39 2.16
C GLY A 217 13.18 -12.96 2.16
N ILE A 218 14.03 -12.00 2.47
CA ILE A 218 13.64 -10.58 2.52
C ILE A 218 14.60 -9.76 1.67
N VAL A 219 14.06 -8.94 0.77
CA VAL A 219 14.81 -7.86 0.11
C VAL A 219 14.35 -6.54 0.72
N HIS A 220 15.27 -5.86 1.35
CA HIS A 220 15.06 -4.64 2.12
C HIS A 220 15.82 -3.47 1.49
N PHE A 221 15.09 -2.46 1.04
CA PHE A 221 15.63 -1.20 0.51
C PHE A 221 15.61 -0.17 1.61
N ASP A 222 16.76 0.40 1.95
CA ASP A 222 16.88 1.35 3.06
C ASP A 222 18.24 2.07 3.05
N ARG A 223 18.31 3.25 3.69
CA ARG A 223 19.55 3.88 4.10
C ARG A 223 20.08 3.31 5.42
N HIS A 224 19.20 2.75 6.25
CA HIS A 224 19.44 2.23 7.58
C HIS A 224 19.45 0.71 7.58
N ALA A 225 20.08 0.11 8.58
CA ALA A 225 20.14 -1.35 8.66
C ALA A 225 18.94 -1.97 9.41
N ASP A 226 18.27 -1.22 10.25
CA ASP A 226 17.06 -1.58 11.01
C ASP A 226 17.03 -2.98 11.62
N ILE A 227 18.21 -3.42 12.08
CA ILE A 227 18.47 -4.75 12.64
C ILE A 227 19.05 -4.71 14.05
N GLN A 228 18.93 -3.58 14.75
CA GLN A 228 19.36 -3.49 16.14
C GLN A 228 18.53 -4.44 17.01
N GLU A 229 19.16 -5.06 18.01
CA GLU A 229 18.46 -5.87 19.01
C GLU A 229 17.45 -5.02 19.79
N LYS A 230 17.85 -3.80 20.12
CA LYS A 230 17.03 -2.74 20.72
C LYS A 230 17.62 -1.38 20.44
N ASP A 231 16.80 -0.34 20.55
CA ASP A 231 17.22 1.05 20.58
C ASP A 231 16.75 1.70 21.90
N LEU A 232 15.85 2.67 21.87
CA LEU A 232 15.23 3.21 23.09
C LEU A 232 14.36 2.16 23.79
N ASP A 233 13.77 1.26 23.01
CA ASP A 233 13.02 0.10 23.46
C ASP A 233 13.22 -1.05 22.46
N GLU A 234 12.61 -2.22 22.72
CA GLU A 234 12.77 -3.42 21.90
C GLU A 234 12.04 -3.29 20.54
N ARG A 235 10.91 -2.59 20.48
CA ARG A 235 10.03 -2.48 19.29
C ARG A 235 10.10 -1.10 18.66
N MET A 236 11.24 -0.78 18.06
CA MET A 236 11.45 0.52 17.39
C MET A 236 11.55 0.32 15.87
N HIS A 237 11.49 1.41 15.10
CA HIS A 237 11.69 1.34 13.66
C HIS A 237 13.10 0.90 13.25
N THR A 238 14.05 0.96 14.17
CA THR A 238 15.43 0.49 14.00
C THR A 238 15.62 -1.02 14.25
N THR A 239 14.55 -1.77 14.59
CA THR A 239 14.67 -3.15 15.10
C THR A 239 13.87 -4.24 14.35
N PRO A 240 13.07 -3.96 13.31
CA PRO A 240 12.16 -4.96 12.74
C PRO A 240 12.87 -6.22 12.28
N TRP A 241 14.05 -6.09 11.68
CA TRP A 241 14.76 -7.23 11.10
C TRP A 241 15.42 -8.12 12.14
N PHE A 242 15.77 -7.57 13.29
CA PHE A 242 16.20 -8.40 14.42
C PHE A 242 15.08 -9.35 14.83
N HIS A 243 13.86 -8.84 14.96
CA HIS A 243 12.72 -9.65 15.40
C HIS A 243 12.21 -10.57 14.31
N ALA A 244 12.16 -10.12 13.05
CA ALA A 244 11.75 -10.96 11.92
C ALA A 244 12.68 -12.17 11.74
N THR A 245 13.98 -11.98 11.82
CA THR A 245 14.97 -13.06 11.66
C THR A 245 15.10 -13.97 12.89
N ASN A 246 14.34 -13.75 13.96
CA ASN A 246 14.16 -14.71 15.05
C ASN A 246 13.08 -15.75 14.74
N MET A 247 12.27 -15.54 13.71
CA MET A 247 11.24 -16.51 13.33
C MET A 247 11.88 -17.71 12.59
N PRO A 248 11.43 -18.95 12.87
CA PRO A 248 12.10 -20.15 12.37
C PRO A 248 12.08 -20.29 10.84
N ASN A 249 11.10 -19.68 10.17
CA ASN A 249 10.93 -19.70 8.73
C ASN A 249 11.32 -18.38 8.03
N VAL A 250 12.08 -17.51 8.72
CA VAL A 250 12.68 -16.29 8.17
C VAL A 250 14.19 -16.31 8.41
N PRO A 251 14.95 -17.08 7.62
CA PRO A 251 16.38 -17.27 7.85
C PRO A 251 17.15 -15.95 7.69
N ALA A 252 17.97 -15.58 8.65
CA ALA A 252 18.73 -14.34 8.64
C ALA A 252 19.67 -14.21 7.42
N LYS A 253 20.26 -15.31 6.97
CA LYS A 253 21.11 -15.35 5.76
C LYS A 253 20.40 -14.96 4.47
N ASN A 254 19.07 -14.95 4.46
CA ASN A 254 18.25 -14.55 3.31
C ASN A 254 17.65 -13.14 3.48
N LEU A 255 18.05 -12.41 4.51
CA LEU A 255 17.83 -10.97 4.61
C LEU A 255 18.92 -10.26 3.79
N VAL A 256 18.50 -9.58 2.72
CA VAL A 256 19.37 -8.78 1.84
C VAL A 256 18.96 -7.33 1.94
N GLN A 257 19.84 -6.52 2.49
CA GLN A 257 19.64 -5.10 2.73
C GLN A 257 20.41 -4.28 1.70
N ILE A 258 19.72 -3.44 0.94
CA ILE A 258 20.29 -2.73 -0.22
C ILE A 258 20.15 -1.23 -0.03
N GLY A 259 21.23 -0.48 -0.23
CA GLY A 259 21.24 0.97 -0.11
C GLY A 259 21.83 1.48 1.20
N ILE A 260 22.20 0.57 2.09
CA ILE A 260 22.73 0.88 3.40
C ILE A 260 23.98 1.77 3.31
N GLY A 261 24.06 2.78 4.16
CA GLY A 261 25.27 3.62 4.19
C GLY A 261 25.09 4.91 4.95
N GLY A 262 26.06 5.82 4.75
CA GLY A 262 26.03 7.14 5.38
C GLY A 262 26.46 7.15 6.84
N TRP A 263 25.94 8.10 7.59
CA TRP A 263 26.32 8.38 8.97
C TRP A 263 25.29 7.95 10.01
N GLN A 264 24.13 7.48 9.56
CA GLN A 264 23.00 7.15 10.43
C GLN A 264 22.88 5.64 10.71
N VAL A 265 23.89 4.84 10.33
CA VAL A 265 23.97 3.40 10.66
C VAL A 265 24.81 3.19 11.91
N PRO A 266 24.23 2.79 13.06
CA PRO A 266 24.96 2.59 14.30
C PRO A 266 25.80 1.30 14.25
N ARG A 267 26.90 1.28 15.04
CA ARG A 267 27.80 0.10 15.11
C ARG A 267 27.09 -1.15 15.62
N GLU A 268 26.10 -0.99 16.48
CA GLU A 268 25.28 -2.06 17.05
C GLU A 268 24.53 -2.80 15.95
N ALA A 269 23.93 -2.09 15.01
CA ALA A 269 23.27 -2.71 13.85
C ALA A 269 24.26 -3.50 12.98
N VAL A 270 25.44 -2.94 12.71
CA VAL A 270 26.50 -3.64 11.96
C VAL A 270 26.98 -4.90 12.67
N LYS A 271 27.09 -4.84 14.01
CA LYS A 271 27.46 -6.00 14.83
C LYS A 271 26.41 -7.10 14.70
N VAL A 272 25.14 -6.79 14.90
CA VAL A 272 24.03 -7.74 14.80
C VAL A 272 23.94 -8.35 13.39
N ALA A 273 24.07 -7.55 12.35
CA ALA A 273 24.06 -8.02 10.96
C ALA A 273 25.17 -9.06 10.71
N ARG A 274 26.38 -8.81 11.21
CA ARG A 274 27.51 -9.76 11.12
C ARG A 274 27.29 -11.03 11.92
N GLU A 275 26.80 -10.91 13.16
CA GLU A 275 26.55 -12.06 14.05
C GLU A 275 25.43 -12.96 13.48
N ARG A 276 24.50 -12.40 12.73
CA ARG A 276 23.40 -13.12 12.07
C ARG A 276 23.68 -13.54 10.65
N GLU A 277 24.84 -13.15 10.11
CA GLU A 277 25.25 -13.45 8.74
C GLU A 277 24.25 -12.94 7.69
N THR A 278 23.64 -11.73 7.92
CA THR A 278 22.78 -11.10 6.93
C THR A 278 23.61 -10.48 5.81
N ASN A 279 22.98 -10.22 4.67
CA ASN A 279 23.63 -9.65 3.51
C ASN A 279 23.39 -8.14 3.41
N ILE A 280 24.45 -7.35 3.30
CA ILE A 280 24.37 -5.91 3.13
C ILE A 280 25.05 -5.54 1.82
N ILE A 281 24.32 -4.87 0.93
CA ILE A 281 24.81 -4.23 -0.29
C ILE A 281 24.74 -2.71 -0.05
N THR A 282 25.89 -2.09 0.15
CA THR A 282 25.95 -0.64 0.43
C THR A 282 25.67 0.18 -0.83
N MET A 283 25.31 1.47 -0.66
CA MET A 283 25.21 2.38 -1.81
C MET A 283 26.49 2.44 -2.63
N SER A 284 27.67 2.42 -1.98
CA SER A 284 28.96 2.36 -2.68
C SER A 284 29.15 1.08 -3.48
N ASP A 285 28.56 -0.03 -3.03
CA ASP A 285 28.55 -1.28 -3.81
C ASP A 285 27.62 -1.17 -5.02
N VAL A 286 26.44 -0.56 -4.84
CA VAL A 286 25.48 -0.31 -5.93
C VAL A 286 26.11 0.58 -7.02
N GLU A 287 26.74 1.70 -6.61
CA GLU A 287 27.43 2.60 -7.55
C GLU A 287 28.54 1.88 -8.35
N ARG A 288 29.29 1.00 -7.68
CA ARG A 288 30.38 0.25 -8.32
C ARG A 288 29.89 -0.83 -9.26
N MET A 289 28.83 -1.53 -8.91
CA MET A 289 28.33 -2.70 -9.66
C MET A 289 27.31 -2.33 -10.73
N GLY A 290 26.54 -1.27 -10.48
CA GLY A 290 25.35 -0.90 -11.25
C GLY A 290 24.12 -1.72 -10.89
N ILE A 291 22.96 -1.24 -11.33
CA ILE A 291 21.65 -1.77 -10.94
C ILE A 291 21.45 -3.24 -11.35
N ASP A 292 21.86 -3.62 -12.55
CA ASP A 292 21.66 -4.99 -13.05
C ASP A 292 22.37 -6.02 -12.19
N LYS A 293 23.67 -5.77 -11.89
CA LYS A 293 24.44 -6.69 -11.06
C LYS A 293 23.99 -6.69 -9.61
N THR A 294 23.56 -5.54 -9.10
CA THR A 294 22.97 -5.43 -7.76
C THR A 294 21.70 -6.29 -7.66
N ALA A 295 20.79 -6.21 -8.64
CA ALA A 295 19.58 -7.03 -8.67
C ALA A 295 19.91 -8.52 -8.71
N GLU A 296 20.82 -8.94 -9.59
CA GLU A 296 21.26 -10.34 -9.71
C GLU A 296 21.77 -10.87 -8.37
N MET A 297 22.68 -10.16 -7.72
CA MET A 297 23.26 -10.56 -6.44
C MET A 297 22.21 -10.58 -5.32
N ALA A 298 21.35 -9.57 -5.27
CA ALA A 298 20.30 -9.51 -4.25
C ALA A 298 19.32 -10.68 -4.39
N LEU A 299 18.93 -11.01 -5.60
CA LEU A 299 18.03 -12.14 -5.87
C LEU A 299 18.70 -13.48 -5.57
N GLU A 300 19.97 -13.67 -5.96
CA GLU A 300 20.72 -14.89 -5.65
C GLU A 300 20.75 -15.14 -4.13
N MET A 301 21.05 -14.11 -3.32
CA MET A 301 21.11 -14.24 -1.86
C MET A 301 19.72 -14.37 -1.23
N ALA A 302 18.74 -13.60 -1.69
CA ALA A 302 17.41 -13.63 -1.11
C ALA A 302 16.66 -14.94 -1.35
N TRP A 303 16.88 -15.57 -2.53
CA TRP A 303 16.25 -16.83 -2.92
C TRP A 303 17.05 -18.09 -2.55
N ASP A 304 18.23 -17.97 -1.91
CA ASP A 304 19.06 -19.14 -1.57
C ASP A 304 18.40 -20.08 -0.57
N GLY A 305 17.77 -21.13 -1.08
CA GLY A 305 17.13 -22.17 -0.27
C GLY A 305 15.85 -21.74 0.46
N VAL A 306 15.17 -20.71 -0.04
CA VAL A 306 13.85 -20.29 0.42
C VAL A 306 12.78 -20.51 -0.65
N ASP A 307 11.51 -20.45 -0.25
CA ASP A 307 10.37 -20.75 -1.11
C ASP A 307 9.68 -19.49 -1.63
N MET A 308 9.89 -18.37 -0.98
CA MET A 308 9.25 -17.08 -1.29
C MET A 308 10.09 -15.91 -0.78
N VAL A 309 9.88 -14.74 -1.38
CA VAL A 309 10.58 -13.51 -1.01
C VAL A 309 9.58 -12.41 -0.72
N TYR A 310 9.84 -11.67 0.35
CA TYR A 310 9.15 -10.46 0.76
C TYR A 310 9.97 -9.22 0.41
N MET A 311 9.30 -8.15 -0.02
CA MET A 311 9.95 -6.86 -0.27
C MET A 311 9.57 -5.86 0.82
N SER A 312 10.55 -5.29 1.50
CA SER A 312 10.39 -4.10 2.32
C SER A 312 11.05 -2.93 1.63
N PHE A 313 10.30 -1.87 1.42
CA PHE A 313 10.79 -0.67 0.78
C PHE A 313 10.64 0.52 1.73
N ASP A 314 11.76 0.94 2.33
CA ASP A 314 11.82 2.21 3.02
C ASP A 314 12.00 3.33 2.01
N ILE A 315 11.14 4.36 2.10
CA ILE A 315 11.19 5.47 1.15
C ILE A 315 12.48 6.27 1.28
N ASP A 316 13.10 6.28 2.46
CA ASP A 316 14.34 7.01 2.72
C ASP A 316 15.59 6.33 2.13
N SER A 317 15.46 5.11 1.58
CA SER A 317 16.48 4.53 0.71
C SER A 317 16.82 5.43 -0.48
N ILE A 318 15.86 6.27 -0.90
CA ILE A 318 16.03 7.27 -1.95
C ILE A 318 16.63 8.54 -1.36
N ASP A 319 17.51 9.19 -2.12
CA ASP A 319 18.16 10.43 -1.70
C ASP A 319 17.16 11.49 -1.24
N CYS A 320 17.42 12.08 -0.07
CA CYS A 320 16.53 13.03 0.59
C CYS A 320 16.20 14.29 -0.24
N GLY A 321 16.97 14.56 -1.30
CA GLY A 321 16.67 15.60 -2.27
C GLY A 321 15.42 15.31 -3.10
N PHE A 322 15.01 14.05 -3.20
CA PHE A 322 13.83 13.61 -3.94
C PHE A 322 12.69 13.16 -3.02
N VAL A 323 12.98 12.77 -1.79
CA VAL A 323 12.00 12.27 -0.81
C VAL A 323 12.14 12.99 0.54
N PRO A 324 11.85 14.29 0.61
CA PRO A 324 11.99 15.06 1.85
C PRO A 324 10.99 14.65 2.94
N GLY A 325 9.89 14.00 2.57
CA GLY A 325 8.79 13.62 3.45
C GLY A 325 9.02 12.30 4.17
N THR A 326 10.10 12.20 4.96
CA THR A 326 10.42 11.04 5.78
C THR A 326 10.92 11.43 7.17
N GLY A 327 10.97 10.44 8.08
CA GLY A 327 11.39 10.63 9.46
C GLY A 327 12.89 10.81 9.63
N TRP A 328 13.68 10.09 8.83
CA TRP A 328 15.15 10.06 8.92
C TRP A 328 15.81 10.28 7.55
N PRO A 329 15.69 11.48 6.95
CA PRO A 329 16.26 11.76 5.65
C PRO A 329 17.79 11.76 5.68
N GLU A 330 18.44 11.08 4.74
CA GLU A 330 19.88 11.10 4.56
C GLU A 330 20.29 11.32 3.10
N PRO A 331 21.30 12.16 2.82
CA PRO A 331 21.86 12.30 1.47
C PRO A 331 22.62 11.06 1.02
N GLY A 332 22.74 10.88 -0.30
CA GLY A 332 23.52 9.80 -0.90
C GLY A 332 22.76 8.49 -1.00
N GLY A 333 21.41 8.52 -1.00
CA GLY A 333 20.55 7.42 -1.33
C GLY A 333 20.42 7.18 -2.85
N PHE A 334 19.53 6.28 -3.24
CA PHE A 334 19.23 6.01 -4.64
C PHE A 334 18.70 7.24 -5.37
N LEU A 335 19.07 7.39 -6.63
CA LEU A 335 18.28 8.22 -7.52
C LEU A 335 16.93 7.54 -7.81
N PRO A 336 15.84 8.29 -8.00
CA PRO A 336 14.51 7.72 -8.26
C PRO A 336 14.49 6.61 -9.32
N ARG A 337 15.13 6.82 -10.46
CA ARG A 337 15.18 5.84 -11.55
C ARG A 337 15.95 4.56 -11.18
N GLU A 338 16.95 4.67 -10.31
CA GLU A 338 17.74 3.51 -9.85
C GLU A 338 16.89 2.65 -8.90
N ALA A 339 16.23 3.28 -7.94
CA ALA A 339 15.32 2.62 -7.02
C ALA A 339 14.18 1.90 -7.76
N LEU A 340 13.52 2.59 -8.71
CA LEU A 340 12.44 2.01 -9.52
C LEU A 340 12.93 0.83 -10.37
N ALA A 341 14.09 0.97 -11.02
CA ALA A 341 14.63 -0.11 -11.85
C ALA A 341 15.00 -1.34 -11.01
N LEU A 342 15.60 -1.13 -9.83
CA LEU A 342 15.99 -2.22 -8.95
C LEU A 342 14.77 -2.91 -8.32
N ALA A 343 13.79 -2.15 -7.82
CA ALA A 343 12.55 -2.69 -7.28
C ALA A 343 11.76 -3.49 -8.33
N SER A 344 11.68 -2.99 -9.57
CA SER A 344 11.05 -3.69 -10.69
C SER A 344 11.71 -5.03 -11.01
N LYS A 345 13.06 -5.08 -11.00
CA LYS A 345 13.81 -6.32 -11.26
C LYS A 345 13.59 -7.36 -10.17
N VAL A 346 13.59 -6.92 -8.91
CA VAL A 346 13.31 -7.81 -7.78
C VAL A 346 11.86 -8.33 -7.85
N ALA A 347 10.91 -7.47 -8.15
CA ALA A 347 9.50 -7.83 -8.23
C ALA A 347 9.18 -8.82 -9.38
N ALA A 348 9.91 -8.74 -10.50
CA ALA A 348 9.71 -9.62 -11.66
C ALA A 348 9.92 -11.11 -11.34
N GLU A 349 10.70 -11.44 -10.29
CA GLU A 349 10.88 -12.84 -9.85
C GLU A 349 9.70 -13.36 -9.02
N GLY A 350 8.79 -12.47 -8.62
CA GLY A 350 7.62 -12.77 -7.78
C GLY A 350 7.89 -12.51 -6.31
N LEU A 351 6.87 -12.03 -5.62
CA LEU A 351 6.91 -11.71 -4.20
C LEU A 351 5.74 -12.36 -3.47
N CYS A 352 5.87 -12.60 -2.17
CA CYS A 352 4.77 -13.07 -1.32
C CYS A 352 4.04 -11.93 -0.58
N GLY A 353 4.57 -10.73 -0.63
CA GLY A 353 4.02 -9.52 -0.04
C GLY A 353 5.02 -8.38 -0.16
N MET A 354 4.54 -7.16 0.02
CA MET A 354 5.40 -5.98 0.09
C MET A 354 4.89 -4.98 1.11
N GLU A 355 5.80 -4.19 1.62
CA GLU A 355 5.47 -2.97 2.34
C GLU A 355 6.22 -1.76 1.79
N LEU A 356 5.60 -0.60 1.91
CA LEU A 356 6.22 0.69 1.69
C LEU A 356 6.05 1.52 2.97
N VAL A 357 7.17 1.95 3.56
CA VAL A 357 7.21 2.56 4.89
C VAL A 357 7.90 3.93 4.90
N GLU A 358 7.84 4.61 6.03
CA GLU A 358 8.49 5.89 6.35
C GLU A 358 8.06 7.09 5.51
N VAL A 359 6.96 6.99 4.74
CA VAL A 359 6.36 8.18 4.11
C VAL A 359 5.68 9.02 5.17
N SER A 360 6.18 10.24 5.37
CA SER A 360 5.73 11.19 6.39
C SER A 360 5.16 12.47 5.76
N PRO A 361 3.85 12.52 5.45
CA PRO A 361 3.21 13.68 4.81
C PRO A 361 3.44 15.03 5.50
N PRO A 362 3.56 15.12 6.85
CA PRO A 362 3.85 16.41 7.50
C PRO A 362 5.17 17.06 7.07
N TYR A 363 6.12 16.29 6.56
CA TYR A 363 7.40 16.81 6.07
C TYR A 363 7.50 16.79 4.53
N ASP A 364 6.45 16.29 3.86
CA ASP A 364 6.43 16.19 2.42
C ASP A 364 6.07 17.53 1.76
N THR A 365 6.79 17.89 0.71
CA THR A 365 6.53 19.10 -0.05
C THR A 365 5.83 18.75 -1.35
N SER A 366 4.62 19.23 -1.52
CA SER A 366 3.81 18.98 -2.73
C SER A 366 3.55 17.49 -3.00
N ASP A 367 3.46 16.69 -1.95
CA ASP A 367 3.22 15.24 -1.99
C ASP A 367 4.28 14.45 -2.81
N ILE A 368 5.50 15.00 -3.00
CA ILE A 368 6.52 14.41 -3.89
C ILE A 368 7.04 13.06 -3.37
N THR A 369 7.18 12.91 -2.05
CA THR A 369 7.58 11.66 -1.42
C THR A 369 6.49 10.60 -1.54
N ALA A 370 5.25 10.97 -1.26
CA ALA A 370 4.10 10.08 -1.43
C ALA A 370 3.91 9.68 -2.91
N LEU A 371 4.16 10.61 -3.85
CA LEU A 371 4.14 10.33 -5.29
C LEU A 371 5.19 9.27 -5.66
N MET A 372 6.42 9.42 -5.14
CA MET A 372 7.50 8.47 -5.37
C MET A 372 7.17 7.10 -4.78
N GLY A 373 6.66 7.04 -3.55
CA GLY A 373 6.23 5.80 -2.92
C GLY A 373 5.11 5.11 -3.69
N THR A 374 4.12 5.87 -4.16
CA THR A 374 3.06 5.33 -5.04
C THR A 374 3.68 4.74 -6.32
N ARG A 375 4.65 5.41 -6.93
CA ARG A 375 5.33 4.94 -8.14
C ARG A 375 6.06 3.61 -7.89
N VAL A 376 6.72 3.44 -6.76
CA VAL A 376 7.35 2.15 -6.38
C VAL A 376 6.31 1.03 -6.38
N ILE A 377 5.18 1.24 -5.71
CA ILE A 377 4.13 0.20 -5.60
C ILE A 377 3.59 -0.18 -6.98
N VAL A 378 3.25 0.80 -7.83
CA VAL A 378 2.67 0.50 -9.15
C VAL A 378 3.68 -0.14 -10.09
N ASP A 379 4.98 0.21 -10.01
CA ASP A 379 6.03 -0.44 -10.80
C ASP A 379 6.28 -1.88 -10.33
N VAL A 380 6.22 -2.15 -9.02
CA VAL A 380 6.27 -3.52 -8.46
C VAL A 380 5.12 -4.35 -9.00
N LEU A 381 3.88 -3.87 -8.88
CA LEU A 381 2.69 -4.57 -9.39
C LEU A 381 2.78 -4.79 -10.90
N GLY A 382 3.14 -3.75 -11.66
CA GLY A 382 3.30 -3.83 -13.11
C GLY A 382 4.35 -4.84 -13.54
N SER A 383 5.48 -4.90 -12.83
CA SER A 383 6.56 -5.85 -13.11
C SER A 383 6.16 -7.29 -12.79
N MET A 384 5.44 -7.52 -11.69
CA MET A 384 4.90 -8.84 -11.36
C MET A 384 3.87 -9.31 -12.39
N VAL A 385 2.98 -8.41 -12.84
CA VAL A 385 1.99 -8.72 -13.89
C VAL A 385 2.69 -9.03 -15.22
N ALA A 386 3.64 -8.19 -15.64
CA ALA A 386 4.42 -8.40 -16.87
C ALA A 386 5.17 -9.74 -16.86
N ALA A 387 5.67 -10.15 -15.70
CA ALA A 387 6.37 -11.44 -15.52
C ALA A 387 5.41 -12.64 -15.32
N GLY A 388 4.09 -12.42 -15.30
CA GLY A 388 3.10 -13.47 -15.08
C GLY A 388 3.10 -14.04 -13.65
N LYS A 389 3.54 -13.24 -12.67
CA LYS A 389 3.61 -13.60 -11.24
C LYS A 389 2.38 -13.13 -10.47
N LEU A 390 1.58 -12.24 -11.03
CA LEU A 390 0.34 -11.70 -10.46
C LEU A 390 -0.71 -11.61 -11.56
N GLY A 391 -2.01 -11.61 -11.19
CA GLY A 391 -3.12 -11.50 -12.14
C GLY A 391 -3.74 -12.84 -12.55
N ALA A 392 -3.65 -13.86 -11.70
CA ALA A 392 -4.19 -15.20 -12.00
C ALA A 392 -5.72 -15.25 -12.15
N HIS A 393 -6.44 -14.31 -11.53
CA HIS A 393 -7.90 -14.23 -11.59
C HIS A 393 -8.43 -13.62 -12.90
N LYS A 394 -7.60 -12.91 -13.67
CA LYS A 394 -7.95 -12.45 -15.01
C LYS A 394 -7.36 -13.39 -16.05
N GLN A 395 -8.23 -14.16 -16.69
CA GLN A 395 -7.86 -15.04 -17.79
C GLN A 395 -7.16 -14.23 -18.89
N HIS A 396 -6.02 -14.76 -19.31
CA HIS A 396 -5.18 -14.36 -20.45
C HIS A 396 -5.82 -13.36 -21.40
N ILE A 397 -5.48 -12.10 -21.24
CA ILE A 397 -5.59 -11.17 -22.35
C ILE A 397 -4.53 -11.64 -23.36
N ASP A 398 -5.03 -11.94 -24.56
CA ASP A 398 -4.21 -12.39 -25.69
C ASP A 398 -2.95 -11.52 -25.77
N LYS A 399 -1.77 -12.12 -25.72
CA LYS A 399 -0.48 -11.45 -25.81
C LYS A 399 -0.24 -10.72 -27.15
N GLN A 400 -1.28 -10.49 -27.91
CA GLN A 400 -1.31 -9.64 -29.11
C GLN A 400 -1.74 -8.21 -28.83
N VAL A 401 -1.35 -7.63 -27.69
CA VAL A 401 -1.26 -6.18 -27.64
C VAL A 401 -0.03 -5.81 -28.43
N THR A 402 -0.19 -5.71 -29.73
CA THR A 402 0.71 -4.96 -30.59
C THR A 402 0.83 -3.59 -29.96
N PHE A 403 2.05 -3.21 -29.53
CA PHE A 403 2.33 -1.85 -29.11
C PHE A 403 1.69 -0.90 -30.13
N PRO A 404 0.81 0.02 -29.70
CA PRO A 404 0.17 0.93 -30.65
C PRO A 404 1.15 1.77 -31.46
N HIS A 405 2.43 1.66 -31.15
CA HIS A 405 3.53 2.43 -31.73
C HIS A 405 4.63 1.57 -32.35
N GLY A 406 4.44 0.25 -32.51
CA GLY A 406 5.42 -0.66 -33.09
C GLY A 406 6.57 -1.02 -32.16
N GLU A 407 7.37 -2.00 -32.54
CA GLU A 407 8.60 -2.37 -31.80
C GLU A 407 9.55 -1.19 -31.74
N PHE A 408 10.07 -0.88 -30.55
CA PHE A 408 11.15 0.09 -30.40
C PHE A 408 12.42 -0.49 -31.03
N THR A 409 12.66 -0.17 -32.29
CA THR A 409 13.83 -0.62 -33.03
C THR A 409 15.06 0.28 -32.85
N GLY A 410 15.02 1.23 -31.91
CA GLY A 410 16.07 2.23 -31.73
C GLY A 410 16.12 3.29 -32.83
N LYS A 411 15.22 3.23 -33.80
CA LYS A 411 15.08 4.27 -34.84
C LYS A 411 13.99 5.25 -34.43
N ARG A 412 14.31 6.54 -34.57
CA ARG A 412 13.36 7.63 -34.34
C ARG A 412 12.02 7.34 -35.03
N TRP A 413 10.93 7.68 -34.38
CA TRP A 413 9.56 7.72 -34.88
C TRP A 413 9.49 8.42 -36.25
N SER A 414 9.80 7.73 -37.29
CA SER A 414 9.56 8.18 -38.64
C SER A 414 8.54 7.23 -39.22
N ASN A 415 7.35 7.75 -39.45
CA ASN A 415 6.23 7.11 -40.13
C ASN A 415 5.14 6.54 -39.22
N ALA A 416 4.51 7.41 -38.42
CA ALA A 416 3.08 7.30 -38.20
C ALA A 416 2.40 8.26 -39.18
N THR A 417 1.91 7.77 -40.29
CA THR A 417 0.89 8.42 -41.11
C THR A 417 -0.43 7.75 -40.81
#